data_1126d41801ffdf549dc85d0b4344511b
#
_entry.id   1126d41801ffdf549dc85d0b4344511b
#
_cell.length_a   1.000
_cell.length_b   1.000
_cell.length_c   1.000
_cell.angle_alpha   90.00
_cell.angle_beta   90.00
_cell.angle_gamma   90.00
#
_symmetry.space_group_name_H-M   'P 1'
#
loop_
_entity.id
_entity.type
_entity.pdbx_description
1 polymer ?
#
loop_
_entity_poly.entity_id
_entity_poly.type
_entity_poly.pdbx_seq_one_letter_code
_entity_poly.pdbx_strand_id
1 'polypeptide(L)'
;MLTLEIITPDAKVYSSQADGVEIPTESGEIGVRTTHIPLVTKLVAGELKVSKDGSVESIAVDYGFVKVLGDTLSVLTEAAINVSDIDLGEVESAQARAEEALKKAELEGTDPAEVERLSSSVRYLIAQKLAKGRSRRA
;
A
#
# COMPACT_ATOMS: atom_id res chain seq x y z
N MET A 1 16.75 5.24 14.98
CA MET A 1 15.65 4.51 14.36
C MET A 1 14.89 5.42 13.39
N LEU A 2 14.27 4.84 12.42
CA LEU A 2 13.45 5.53 11.43
C LEU A 2 12.04 5.71 11.98
N THR A 3 11.45 6.90 11.82
CA THR A 3 10.03 7.12 12.15
C THR A 3 9.20 6.93 10.89
N LEU A 4 8.29 5.98 10.94
CA LEU A 4 7.36 5.71 9.84
C LEU A 4 5.99 6.31 10.16
N GLU A 5 5.45 7.10 9.23
CA GLU A 5 4.10 7.64 9.30
C GLU A 5 3.35 7.25 8.04
N ILE A 6 2.14 6.73 8.20
CA ILE A 6 1.25 6.43 7.07
C ILE A 6 0.02 7.32 7.21
N ILE A 7 -0.20 8.15 6.19
CA ILE A 7 -1.25 9.16 6.18
C ILE A 7 -2.18 8.90 5.00
N THR A 8 -3.49 8.81 5.30
CA THR A 8 -4.54 8.72 4.29
C THR A 8 -5.30 10.04 4.26
N PRO A 9 -6.20 10.27 3.26
CA PRO A 9 -6.97 11.52 3.23
C PRO A 9 -7.77 11.80 4.49
N ASP A 10 -8.17 10.76 5.22
CA ASP A 10 -8.98 10.91 6.43
C ASP A 10 -8.16 11.15 7.70
N ALA A 11 -6.98 10.53 7.83
CA ALA A 11 -6.23 10.58 9.08
C ALA A 11 -4.82 10.02 8.94
N LYS A 12 -4.01 10.22 9.97
CA LYS A 12 -2.77 9.49 10.18
C LYS A 12 -3.16 8.12 10.78
N VAL A 13 -3.00 7.07 9.99
CA VAL A 13 -3.45 5.72 10.38
C VAL A 13 -2.36 4.85 11.00
N TYR A 14 -1.12 5.29 10.92
CA TYR A 14 0.01 4.54 11.47
C TYR A 14 1.14 5.51 11.82
N SER A 15 1.77 5.29 12.96
CA SER A 15 2.97 6.02 13.35
C SER A 15 3.78 5.14 14.30
N SER A 16 5.00 4.82 13.94
CA SER A 16 5.86 3.96 14.76
C SER A 16 7.33 4.14 14.39
N GLN A 17 8.20 3.74 15.28
CA GLN A 17 9.63 3.61 15.01
C GLN A 17 9.87 2.29 14.28
N ALA A 18 10.86 2.26 13.40
CA ALA A 18 11.22 1.07 12.64
C ALA A 18 12.73 1.01 12.41
N ASP A 19 13.25 -0.19 12.22
CA ASP A 19 14.65 -0.40 11.84
C ASP A 19 14.83 -0.24 10.34
N GLY A 20 13.81 -0.61 9.57
CA GLY A 20 13.78 -0.47 8.13
C GLY A 20 12.38 -0.69 7.59
N VAL A 21 12.13 -0.19 6.38
CA VAL A 21 10.85 -0.34 5.70
C VAL A 21 11.11 -0.69 4.23
N GLU A 22 10.45 -1.73 3.73
CA GLU A 22 10.46 -2.05 2.31
C GLU A 22 9.16 -1.50 1.70
N ILE A 23 9.29 -0.76 0.61
CA ILE A 23 8.20 0.03 0.03
C ILE A 23 8.00 -0.35 -1.44
N PRO A 24 6.76 -0.64 -1.88
CA PRO A 24 6.48 -0.87 -3.29
C PRO A 24 6.41 0.46 -4.03
N THR A 25 7.32 0.67 -4.98
CA THR A 25 7.36 1.91 -5.78
C THR A 25 7.21 1.61 -7.26
N GLU A 26 6.98 2.67 -8.03
CA GLU A 26 6.91 2.62 -9.48
C GLU A 26 8.18 1.99 -10.10
N SER A 27 9.34 2.17 -9.46
CA SER A 27 10.62 1.62 -9.92
C SER A 27 10.96 0.26 -9.31
N GLY A 28 10.02 -0.35 -8.59
CA GLY A 28 10.21 -1.61 -7.87
C GLY A 28 10.25 -1.39 -6.37
N GLU A 29 10.54 -2.43 -5.61
CA GLU A 29 10.66 -2.31 -4.16
C GLU A 29 11.94 -1.57 -3.79
N ILE A 30 11.82 -0.63 -2.84
CA ILE A 30 12.98 0.05 -2.27
C ILE A 30 13.00 -0.17 -0.77
N GLY A 31 14.21 -0.31 -0.21
CA GLY A 31 14.40 -0.42 1.23
C GLY A 31 14.87 0.91 1.80
N VAL A 32 14.24 1.37 2.86
CA VAL A 32 14.59 2.60 3.57
C VAL A 32 15.03 2.25 4.98
N ARG A 33 16.19 2.76 5.37
CA ARG A 33 16.74 2.61 6.71
C ARG A 33 17.13 3.97 7.26
N THR A 34 17.49 4.02 8.52
CA THR A 34 18.00 5.24 9.15
C THR A 34 19.14 5.83 8.31
N THR A 35 19.21 7.13 8.21
CA THR A 35 20.21 7.87 7.42
C THR A 35 20.09 7.72 5.90
N HIS A 36 18.94 7.33 5.41
CA HIS A 36 18.69 7.30 3.97
C HIS A 36 18.75 8.71 3.39
N ILE A 37 19.23 8.85 2.14
CA ILE A 37 19.23 10.14 1.47
C ILE A 37 17.80 10.61 1.22
N PRO A 38 17.56 11.95 1.18
CA PRO A 38 16.23 12.47 0.89
C PRO A 38 15.68 11.93 -0.42
N LEU A 39 14.40 11.54 -0.42
CA LEU A 39 13.77 10.91 -1.57
C LEU A 39 12.29 11.25 -1.60
N VAL A 40 11.76 11.49 -2.80
CA VAL A 40 10.33 11.55 -3.06
C VAL A 40 10.07 10.65 -4.27
N THR A 41 9.17 9.68 -4.12
CA THR A 41 8.84 8.77 -5.20
C THR A 41 7.37 8.35 -5.15
N LYS A 42 6.86 7.81 -6.26
CA LYS A 42 5.49 7.31 -6.32
C LYS A 42 5.40 5.94 -5.66
N LEU A 43 4.37 5.80 -4.84
CA LEU A 43 3.98 4.54 -4.22
C LEU A 43 2.96 3.84 -5.13
N VAL A 44 3.15 2.55 -5.35
CA VAL A 44 2.16 1.74 -6.06
C VAL A 44 1.45 0.82 -5.06
N ALA A 45 0.27 0.34 -5.43
CA ALA A 45 -0.46 -0.61 -4.58
C ALA A 45 0.38 -1.86 -4.34
N GLY A 46 0.51 -2.26 -3.10
CA GLY A 46 1.34 -3.40 -2.74
C GLY A 46 1.44 -3.59 -1.23
N GLU A 47 2.44 -4.34 -0.83
CA GLU A 47 2.72 -4.65 0.56
C GLU A 47 3.94 -3.87 1.05
N LEU A 48 3.74 -3.11 2.11
CA LEU A 48 4.79 -2.37 2.79
C LEU A 48 5.21 -3.21 4.00
N LYS A 49 6.50 -3.48 4.15
CA LYS A 49 7.03 -4.31 5.23
C LYS A 49 7.84 -3.48 6.19
N VAL A 50 7.44 -3.49 7.45
CA VAL A 50 8.07 -2.73 8.53
C VAL A 50 8.85 -3.69 9.42
N SER A 51 10.17 -3.51 9.49
CA SER A 51 11.04 -4.33 10.32
C SER A 51 11.35 -3.61 11.62
N LYS A 52 11.14 -4.27 12.74
CA LYS A 52 11.43 -3.72 14.06
C LYS A 52 11.76 -4.86 15.04
N ASP A 53 12.91 -4.76 15.69
CA ASP A 53 13.34 -5.71 16.73
C ASP A 53 13.25 -7.18 16.30
N GLY A 54 13.62 -7.47 15.06
CA GLY A 54 13.61 -8.82 14.52
C GLY A 54 12.24 -9.31 14.03
N SER A 55 11.20 -8.50 14.18
CA SER A 55 9.86 -8.80 13.70
C SER A 55 9.53 -7.99 12.45
N VAL A 56 8.66 -8.53 11.60
CA VAL A 56 8.18 -7.86 10.39
C VAL A 56 6.67 -7.73 10.45
N GLU A 57 6.19 -6.51 10.31
CA GLU A 57 4.77 -6.20 10.20
C GLU A 57 4.47 -5.83 8.76
N SER A 58 3.39 -6.36 8.20
CA SER A 58 3.01 -6.10 6.81
C SER A 58 1.74 -5.25 6.74
N ILE A 59 1.77 -4.24 5.89
CA ILE A 59 0.66 -3.31 5.68
C ILE A 59 0.40 -3.23 4.18
N ALA A 60 -0.85 -3.53 3.78
CA ALA A 60 -1.26 -3.37 2.39
C ALA A 60 -1.58 -1.90 2.16
N VAL A 61 -0.99 -1.31 1.13
CA VAL A 61 -1.16 0.12 0.79
C VAL A 61 -1.66 0.28 -0.63
N ASP A 62 -2.40 1.36 -0.85
CA ASP A 62 -2.84 1.78 -2.18
C ASP A 62 -1.79 2.74 -2.78
N TYR A 63 -2.05 3.27 -3.96
CA TYR A 63 -1.14 4.21 -4.61
C TYR A 63 -0.99 5.52 -3.80
N GLY A 64 0.06 6.25 -4.08
CA GLY A 64 0.32 7.53 -3.44
C GLY A 64 1.76 7.98 -3.63
N PHE A 65 2.32 8.56 -2.58
CA PHE A 65 3.69 9.08 -2.59
C PHE A 65 4.42 8.69 -1.32
N VAL A 66 5.73 8.60 -1.44
CA VAL A 66 6.64 8.34 -0.32
C VAL A 66 7.64 9.47 -0.25
N LYS A 67 7.83 10.00 0.95
CA LYS A 67 8.80 11.06 1.20
C LYS A 67 9.74 10.63 2.33
N VAL A 68 11.03 10.65 2.07
CA VAL A 68 12.06 10.40 3.08
C VAL A 68 12.80 11.71 3.33
N LEU A 69 12.83 12.15 4.58
CA LEU A 69 13.55 13.35 4.98
C LEU A 69 14.11 13.14 6.38
N GLY A 70 15.44 13.15 6.50
CA GLY A 70 16.11 12.83 7.76
C GLY A 70 15.79 11.42 8.21
N ASP A 71 15.30 11.27 9.42
CA ASP A 71 14.92 9.97 10.00
C ASP A 71 13.40 9.72 9.92
N THR A 72 12.69 10.49 9.11
CA THR A 72 11.25 10.36 8.95
C THR A 72 10.89 9.88 7.56
N LEU A 73 10.10 8.83 7.51
CA LEU A 73 9.53 8.27 6.29
C LEU A 73 8.04 8.52 6.33
N SER A 74 7.53 9.34 5.42
CA SER A 74 6.10 9.63 5.30
C SER A 74 5.53 8.91 4.08
N VAL A 75 4.50 8.12 4.30
CA VAL A 75 3.78 7.41 3.25
C VAL A 75 2.39 8.04 3.14
N LEU A 76 2.13 8.68 2.00
CA LEU A 76 0.85 9.32 1.72
C LEU A 76 0.12 8.42 0.73
N THR A 77 -0.93 7.75 1.18
CA THR A 77 -1.64 6.76 0.39
C THR A 77 -3.15 6.94 0.49
N GLU A 78 -3.88 6.49 -0.53
CA GLU A 78 -5.34 6.55 -0.53
C GLU A 78 -5.95 5.65 0.54
N ALA A 79 -5.33 4.51 0.82
CA ALA A 79 -5.80 3.57 1.84
C ALA A 79 -4.67 2.68 2.32
N ALA A 80 -4.77 2.25 3.56
CA ALA A 80 -3.82 1.31 4.15
C ALA A 80 -4.54 0.41 5.15
N ILE A 81 -4.16 -0.85 5.19
CA ILE A 81 -4.69 -1.80 6.16
C ILE A 81 -3.60 -2.77 6.59
N ASN A 82 -3.51 -3.02 7.91
CA ASN A 82 -2.60 -4.03 8.42
C ASN A 82 -3.05 -5.40 7.90
N VAL A 83 -2.10 -6.19 7.40
CA VAL A 83 -2.41 -7.50 6.81
C VAL A 83 -3.16 -8.42 7.80
N SER A 84 -2.86 -8.30 9.09
CA SER A 84 -3.55 -9.09 10.12
C SER A 84 -5.06 -8.78 10.21
N ASP A 85 -5.47 -7.59 9.78
CA ASP A 85 -6.87 -7.14 9.84
C ASP A 85 -7.65 -7.45 8.56
N ILE A 86 -7.01 -8.03 7.56
CA ILE A 86 -7.66 -8.35 6.27
C ILE A 86 -8.54 -9.59 6.39
N ASP A 87 -9.80 -9.48 5.94
CA ASP A 87 -10.72 -10.59 5.78
C ASP A 87 -10.73 -11.01 4.31
N LEU A 88 -10.21 -12.20 4.00
CA LEU A 88 -10.10 -12.71 2.63
C LEU A 88 -11.45 -12.82 1.91
N GLY A 89 -12.49 -13.23 2.62
CA GLY A 89 -13.83 -13.34 2.02
C GLY A 89 -14.36 -11.99 1.56
N GLU A 90 -14.20 -10.96 2.38
CA GLU A 90 -14.61 -9.60 2.05
C GLU A 90 -13.77 -9.04 0.89
N VAL A 91 -12.47 -9.31 0.89
CA VAL A 91 -11.57 -8.85 -0.18
C VAL A 91 -11.93 -9.50 -1.51
N GLU A 92 -12.18 -10.80 -1.52
CA GLU A 92 -12.55 -11.52 -2.74
C GLU A 92 -13.88 -11.02 -3.30
N SER A 93 -14.87 -10.77 -2.45
CA SER A 93 -16.15 -10.19 -2.86
C SER A 93 -15.98 -8.78 -3.43
N ALA A 94 -15.20 -7.94 -2.75
CA ALA A 94 -14.92 -6.58 -3.19
C ALA A 94 -14.15 -6.58 -4.52
N GLN A 95 -13.20 -7.49 -4.69
CA GLN A 95 -12.43 -7.63 -5.93
C GLN A 95 -13.34 -7.98 -7.10
N ALA A 96 -14.24 -8.94 -6.92
CA ALA A 96 -15.18 -9.31 -7.97
C ALA A 96 -16.05 -8.14 -8.41
N ARG A 97 -16.57 -7.37 -7.46
CA ARG A 97 -17.38 -6.18 -7.75
C ARG A 97 -16.57 -5.09 -8.45
N ALA A 98 -15.32 -4.88 -8.00
CA ALA A 98 -14.44 -3.86 -8.59
C ALA A 98 -14.04 -4.20 -10.02
N GLU A 99 -13.73 -5.49 -10.29
CA GLU A 99 -13.39 -5.96 -11.64
C GLU A 99 -14.57 -5.82 -12.59
N GLU A 100 -15.78 -6.14 -12.13
CA GLU A 100 -17.00 -5.97 -12.91
C GLU A 100 -17.24 -4.49 -13.23
N ALA A 101 -17.10 -3.61 -12.24
CA ALA A 101 -17.26 -2.17 -12.44
C ALA A 101 -16.21 -1.62 -13.42
N LEU A 102 -14.97 -2.08 -13.33
CA LEU A 102 -13.90 -1.67 -14.22
C LEU A 102 -14.20 -2.09 -15.66
N LYS A 103 -14.59 -3.34 -15.86
CA LYS A 103 -14.94 -3.88 -17.17
C LYS A 103 -16.08 -3.09 -17.81
N LYS A 104 -17.13 -2.79 -17.02
CA LYS A 104 -18.27 -2.00 -17.48
C LYS A 104 -17.84 -0.59 -17.87
N ALA A 105 -17.00 0.05 -17.08
CA ALA A 105 -16.50 1.40 -17.35
C ALA A 105 -15.70 1.45 -18.65
N GLU A 106 -14.85 0.45 -18.88
CA GLU A 106 -14.06 0.34 -20.11
C GLU A 106 -14.96 0.15 -21.34
N LEU A 107 -15.99 -0.69 -21.24
CA LEU A 107 -16.92 -0.96 -22.34
C LEU A 107 -17.80 0.23 -22.68
N GLU A 108 -18.16 1.05 -21.68
CA GLU A 108 -19.02 2.21 -21.87
C GLU A 108 -18.26 3.48 -22.29
N GLY A 109 -16.94 3.41 -22.41
CA GLY A 109 -16.12 4.55 -22.77
C GLY A 109 -16.11 5.65 -21.72
N THR A 110 -16.18 5.26 -20.46
CA THR A 110 -16.14 6.16 -19.31
C THR A 110 -14.84 6.98 -19.30
N ASP A 111 -14.84 8.14 -18.65
CA ASP A 111 -13.69 9.03 -18.49
C ASP A 111 -12.44 8.23 -18.09
N PRO A 112 -11.30 8.40 -18.78
CA PRO A 112 -10.05 7.71 -18.45
C PRO A 112 -9.63 7.86 -16.99
N ALA A 113 -9.90 8.98 -16.35
CA ALA A 113 -9.58 9.18 -14.93
C ALA A 113 -10.38 8.25 -14.03
N GLU A 114 -11.65 8.02 -14.34
CA GLU A 114 -12.49 7.08 -13.60
C GLU A 114 -12.05 5.64 -13.82
N VAL A 115 -11.69 5.27 -15.04
CA VAL A 115 -11.15 3.95 -15.36
C VAL A 115 -9.86 3.69 -14.58
N GLU A 116 -8.97 4.68 -14.51
CA GLU A 116 -7.71 4.55 -13.75
C GLU A 116 -7.99 4.40 -12.25
N ARG A 117 -8.94 5.13 -11.70
CA ARG A 117 -9.34 5.01 -10.30
C ARG A 117 -9.85 3.60 -9.99
N LEU A 118 -10.71 3.05 -10.84
CA LEU A 118 -11.23 1.69 -10.68
C LEU A 118 -10.12 0.65 -10.83
N SER A 119 -9.20 0.84 -11.77
CA SER A 119 -8.05 -0.03 -11.97
C SER A 119 -7.15 -0.04 -10.73
N SER A 120 -6.90 1.12 -10.12
CA SER A 120 -6.13 1.22 -8.88
C SER A 120 -6.81 0.48 -7.73
N SER A 121 -8.14 0.59 -7.62
CA SER A 121 -8.91 -0.13 -6.60
C SER A 121 -8.74 -1.64 -6.74
N VAL A 122 -8.80 -2.15 -7.96
CA VAL A 122 -8.57 -3.58 -8.24
C VAL A 122 -7.17 -3.98 -7.81
N ARG A 123 -6.14 -3.19 -8.18
CA ARG A 123 -4.75 -3.48 -7.80
C ARG A 123 -4.57 -3.52 -6.28
N TYR A 124 -5.20 -2.61 -5.56
CA TYR A 124 -5.13 -2.59 -4.10
C TYR A 124 -5.76 -3.84 -3.48
N LEU A 125 -6.92 -4.26 -3.98
CA LEU A 125 -7.60 -5.47 -3.49
C LEU A 125 -6.78 -6.73 -3.80
N ILE A 126 -6.16 -6.80 -4.97
CA ILE A 126 -5.26 -7.90 -5.31
C ILE A 126 -4.05 -7.91 -4.37
N ALA A 127 -3.48 -6.74 -4.08
CA ALA A 127 -2.36 -6.62 -3.15
C ALA A 127 -2.73 -7.13 -1.74
N GLN A 128 -3.92 -6.78 -1.26
CA GLN A 128 -4.43 -7.28 0.03
C GLN A 128 -4.56 -8.80 0.02
N LYS A 129 -5.14 -9.35 -1.03
CA LYS A 129 -5.34 -10.79 -1.17
C LYS A 129 -4.00 -11.55 -1.17
N LEU A 130 -3.03 -11.07 -1.94
CA LEU A 130 -1.70 -11.69 -2.01
C LEU A 130 -0.95 -11.59 -0.69
N ALA A 131 -0.99 -10.43 -0.04
CA ALA A 131 -0.32 -10.21 1.24
C ALA A 131 -0.91 -11.12 2.33
N LYS A 132 -2.22 -11.23 2.39
CA LYS A 132 -2.89 -12.11 3.37
C LYS A 132 -2.59 -13.59 3.08
N GLY A 133 -2.54 -13.96 1.82
CA GLY A 133 -2.17 -15.33 1.42
C GLY A 133 -0.77 -15.70 1.87
N ARG A 134 0.20 -14.80 1.70
CA ARG A 134 1.57 -15.02 2.19
C ARG A 134 1.62 -15.12 3.70
N SER A 135 0.91 -14.26 4.40
CA SER A 135 0.84 -14.27 5.86
C SER A 135 0.30 -15.60 6.40
N ARG A 136 -0.69 -16.19 5.73
CA ARG A 136 -1.29 -17.47 6.14
C ARG A 136 -0.38 -18.66 5.90
N ARG A 137 0.60 -18.55 5.02
CA ARG A 137 1.56 -19.60 4.69
C ARG A 137 2.80 -19.59 5.57
N ALA A 138 3.04 -18.48 6.23
CA ALA A 138 4.23 -18.27 7.06
C ALA A 138 4.14 -18.97 8.42
#